data_6b4a38daa6b0f236d9628cae6eb61de9
#
_entry.id   6b4a38daa6b0f236d9628cae6eb61de9
#
_cell.length_a   1.000
_cell.length_b   1.000
_cell.length_c   1.000
_cell.angle_alpha   90.00
_cell.angle_beta   90.00
_cell.angle_gamma   90.00
#
_symmetry.space_group_name_H-M   'P 1'
#
loop_
_entity.id
_entity.type
_entity.pdbx_description
1 polymer ?
#
loop_
_entity_poly.entity_id
_entity_poly.type
_entity_poly.pdbx_seq_one_letter_code
_entity_poly.pdbx_strand_id
1 'polypeptide(L)'
;MFLTKHFVFVHIPKTGGNFVHRILQDHAPADWELKIFDVHATYAEIPESHRHLPRLAFARNPFSWHVSWFHFQQQERDAFYMAISDNGTLGFKDAMRRAYTGNGVLANSSGALTQTLFEMLGEGLEGAKVGKIESMREELLRMFGECTEVPTKMVEAIQQVPPQNTSTHAHYSTYYDPELRDLVRQKDAPVFDYFGYQWEDAPP
;
A
#
# COMPACT_ATOMS: atom_id res chain seq x y z
N MET A 1 4.02 -6.16 10.05
CA MET A 1 3.37 -7.34 9.44
C MET A 1 2.64 -8.18 10.48
N PHE A 2 1.74 -9.05 10.04
CA PHE A 2 1.09 -10.04 10.87
C PHE A 2 1.48 -11.42 10.41
N LEU A 3 1.84 -12.27 11.37
CA LEU A 3 2.18 -13.67 11.15
C LEU A 3 1.04 -14.52 11.66
N THR A 4 0.61 -15.50 10.86
CA THR A 4 -0.34 -16.54 11.27
C THR A 4 0.21 -17.90 10.85
N LYS A 5 -0.39 -18.99 11.27
CA LYS A 5 -0.01 -20.32 10.77
C LYS A 5 -0.44 -20.57 9.30
N HIS A 6 -1.24 -19.68 8.70
CA HIS A 6 -1.81 -19.84 7.36
C HIS A 6 -1.24 -18.87 6.32
N PHE A 7 -0.84 -17.67 6.74
CA PHE A 7 -0.32 -16.62 5.86
C PHE A 7 0.48 -15.57 6.63
N VAL A 8 1.22 -14.77 5.89
CA VAL A 8 1.85 -13.53 6.36
C VAL A 8 1.13 -12.35 5.73
N PHE A 9 0.56 -11.45 6.54
CA PHE A 9 0.01 -10.19 6.02
C PHE A 9 1.09 -9.10 6.10
N VAL A 10 1.48 -8.57 4.94
CA VAL A 10 2.49 -7.52 4.80
C VAL A 10 1.77 -6.17 4.69
N HIS A 11 2.06 -5.27 5.63
CA HIS A 11 1.43 -3.96 5.69
C HIS A 11 2.18 -2.95 4.81
N ILE A 12 1.80 -2.84 3.55
CA ILE A 12 2.30 -1.79 2.64
C ILE A 12 1.77 -0.42 3.13
N PRO A 13 2.61 0.59 3.29
CA PRO A 13 2.17 1.93 3.69
C PRO A 13 1.12 2.51 2.75
N LYS A 14 0.11 3.18 3.30
CA LYS A 14 -0.96 3.89 2.55
C LYS A 14 -1.88 3.01 1.69
N THR A 15 -1.90 1.70 1.93
CA THR A 15 -2.79 0.74 1.25
C THR A 15 -3.86 0.16 2.17
N GLY A 16 -4.24 0.88 3.24
CA GLY A 16 -5.34 0.47 4.13
C GLY A 16 -5.00 -0.60 5.17
N GLY A 17 -3.72 -0.87 5.41
CA GLY A 17 -3.27 -1.89 6.36
C GLY A 17 -3.83 -1.73 7.77
N ASN A 18 -4.16 -0.51 8.22
CA ASN A 18 -4.78 -0.29 9.53
C ASN A 18 -6.16 -0.93 9.67
N PHE A 19 -6.93 -0.98 8.58
CA PHE A 19 -8.20 -1.71 8.57
C PHE A 19 -7.98 -3.21 8.77
N VAL A 20 -7.04 -3.79 8.03
CA VAL A 20 -6.69 -5.21 8.17
C VAL A 20 -6.13 -5.51 9.55
N HIS A 21 -5.29 -4.60 10.07
CA HIS A 21 -4.76 -4.66 11.43
C HIS A 21 -5.89 -4.83 12.46
N ARG A 22 -6.89 -3.96 12.40
CA ARG A 22 -8.04 -4.03 13.30
C ARG A 22 -8.84 -5.32 13.12
N ILE A 23 -9.12 -5.73 11.88
CA ILE A 23 -9.83 -6.98 11.63
C ILE A 23 -9.10 -8.19 12.23
N LEU A 24 -7.78 -8.27 12.01
CA LEU A 24 -7.00 -9.39 12.55
C LEU A 24 -6.90 -9.35 14.07
N GLN A 25 -6.66 -8.18 14.68
CA GLN A 25 -6.55 -8.08 16.14
C GLN A 25 -7.85 -8.40 16.86
N ASP A 26 -8.98 -7.91 16.35
CA ASP A 26 -10.26 -7.99 17.06
C ASP A 26 -11.02 -9.28 16.73
N HIS A 27 -10.75 -9.93 15.58
CA HIS A 27 -11.60 -11.00 15.05
C HIS A 27 -10.85 -12.25 14.57
N ALA A 28 -9.52 -12.28 14.56
CA ALA A 28 -8.79 -13.49 14.17
C ALA A 28 -9.10 -14.63 15.15
N PRO A 29 -9.39 -15.83 14.65
CA PRO A 29 -9.57 -17.00 15.52
C PRO A 29 -8.28 -17.31 16.30
N ALA A 30 -8.43 -17.80 17.52
CA ALA A 30 -7.29 -18.14 18.37
C ALA A 30 -6.36 -19.19 17.72
N ASP A 31 -6.92 -20.09 16.95
CA ASP A 31 -6.19 -21.14 16.25
C ASP A 31 -5.41 -20.64 15.02
N TRP A 32 -5.56 -19.38 14.60
CA TRP A 32 -4.68 -18.76 13.60
C TRP A 32 -3.30 -18.41 14.15
N GLU A 33 -3.12 -18.44 15.48
CA GLU A 33 -1.85 -18.16 16.15
C GLU A 33 -1.26 -16.80 15.78
N LEU A 34 -2.15 -15.78 15.73
CA LEU A 34 -1.79 -14.43 15.31
C LEU A 34 -0.64 -13.87 16.14
N LYS A 35 0.40 -13.42 15.47
CA LYS A 35 1.51 -12.66 16.06
C LYS A 35 1.68 -11.34 15.33
N ILE A 36 1.82 -10.27 16.07
CA ILE A 36 2.15 -8.96 15.54
C ILE A 36 3.67 -8.84 15.50
N PHE A 37 4.19 -8.59 14.33
CA PHE A 37 5.60 -8.28 14.10
C PHE A 37 5.75 -6.79 13.81
N ASP A 38 6.97 -6.30 13.49
CA ASP A 38 7.13 -4.91 13.06
C ASP A 38 6.12 -4.57 11.94
N VAL A 39 5.45 -3.43 12.10
CA VAL A 39 4.33 -3.05 11.20
C VAL A 39 4.79 -2.95 9.74
N HIS A 40 5.99 -2.41 9.53
CA HIS A 40 6.56 -2.17 8.21
C HIS A 40 7.75 -3.08 7.89
N ALA A 41 7.85 -4.23 8.55
CA ALA A 41 8.87 -5.22 8.22
C ALA A 41 8.79 -5.65 6.77
N THR A 42 9.96 -5.81 6.15
CA THR A 42 10.14 -6.18 4.75
C THR A 42 10.15 -7.70 4.55
N TYR A 43 10.16 -8.14 3.30
CA TYR A 43 10.27 -9.57 2.96
C TYR A 43 11.48 -10.25 3.62
N ALA A 44 12.62 -9.57 3.68
CA ALA A 44 13.85 -10.12 4.24
C ALA A 44 13.72 -10.42 5.75
N GLU A 45 12.82 -9.71 6.43
CA GLU A 45 12.59 -9.85 7.87
C GLU A 45 11.52 -10.89 8.22
N ILE A 46 10.86 -11.52 7.24
CA ILE A 46 9.93 -12.62 7.50
C ILE A 46 10.70 -13.78 8.17
N PRO A 47 10.28 -14.23 9.37
CA PRO A 47 10.93 -15.36 10.04
C PRO A 47 10.94 -16.60 9.15
N GLU A 48 12.03 -17.38 9.23
CA GLU A 48 12.23 -18.59 8.42
C GLU A 48 11.04 -19.56 8.51
N SER A 49 10.47 -19.71 9.71
CA SER A 49 9.29 -20.55 9.94
C SER A 49 8.03 -20.12 9.18
N HIS A 50 7.98 -18.90 8.62
CA HIS A 50 6.82 -18.35 7.90
C HIS A 50 7.11 -18.04 6.43
N ARG A 51 8.36 -18.18 5.95
CA ARG A 51 8.73 -17.86 4.56
C ARG A 51 8.04 -18.71 3.50
N HIS A 52 7.63 -19.91 3.87
CA HIS A 52 6.91 -20.83 2.99
C HIS A 52 5.43 -20.49 2.83
N LEU A 53 4.88 -19.62 3.69
CA LEU A 53 3.47 -19.24 3.69
C LEU A 53 3.17 -18.17 2.63
N PRO A 54 1.93 -18.14 2.09
CA PRO A 54 1.52 -17.08 1.18
C PRO A 54 1.59 -15.71 1.85
N ARG A 55 2.12 -14.72 1.13
CA ARG A 55 2.13 -13.33 1.56
C ARG A 55 0.90 -12.64 1.04
N LEU A 56 0.17 -11.99 1.93
CA LEU A 56 -1.03 -11.19 1.60
C LEU A 56 -0.71 -9.72 1.76
N ALA A 57 -1.12 -8.89 0.81
CA ALA A 57 -0.95 -7.45 0.89
C ALA A 57 -2.03 -6.73 0.08
N PHE A 58 -2.05 -5.40 0.18
CA PHE A 58 -2.85 -4.55 -0.69
C PHE A 58 -1.97 -3.61 -1.49
N ALA A 59 -2.35 -3.39 -2.74
CA ALA A 59 -1.88 -2.30 -3.58
C ALA A 59 -2.98 -1.23 -3.72
N ARG A 60 -2.58 -0.07 -4.19
CA ARG A 60 -3.45 1.08 -4.44
C ARG A 60 -3.11 1.67 -5.80
N ASN A 61 -4.09 2.31 -6.48
CA ASN A 61 -3.82 3.07 -7.68
C ASN A 61 -2.64 4.03 -7.44
N PRO A 62 -1.53 3.95 -8.22
CA PRO A 62 -0.33 4.72 -7.93
C PRO A 62 -0.56 6.23 -7.85
N PHE A 63 -1.44 6.79 -8.69
CA PHE A 63 -1.77 8.21 -8.62
C PHE A 63 -2.37 8.59 -7.26
N SER A 64 -3.31 7.78 -6.78
CA SER A 64 -3.96 7.97 -5.48
C SER A 64 -3.00 7.68 -4.33
N TRP A 65 -2.10 6.70 -4.49
CA TRP A 65 -1.10 6.37 -3.48
C TRP A 65 -0.12 7.52 -3.24
N HIS A 66 0.44 8.11 -4.31
CA HIS A 66 1.39 9.23 -4.20
C HIS A 66 0.78 10.45 -3.49
N VAL A 67 -0.47 10.79 -3.79
CA VAL A 67 -1.16 11.89 -3.10
C VAL A 67 -1.34 11.56 -1.61
N SER A 68 -1.82 10.36 -1.28
CA SER A 68 -2.01 9.93 0.11
C SER A 68 -0.69 9.87 0.87
N TRP A 69 0.37 9.40 0.21
CA TRP A 69 1.70 9.30 0.79
C TRP A 69 2.32 10.69 1.03
N PHE A 70 2.23 11.60 0.05
CA PHE A 70 2.73 12.96 0.19
C PHE A 70 2.07 13.70 1.37
N HIS A 71 0.74 13.63 1.48
CA HIS A 71 0.04 14.28 2.60
C HIS A 71 0.38 13.67 3.97
N PHE A 72 0.57 12.36 4.01
CA PHE A 72 1.03 11.71 5.23
C PHE A 72 2.44 12.17 5.63
N GLN A 73 3.38 12.15 4.69
CA GLN A 73 4.75 12.60 4.93
C GLN A 73 4.82 14.10 5.28
N GLN A 74 3.93 14.90 4.72
CA GLN A 74 3.78 16.31 5.07
C GLN A 74 3.39 16.49 6.55
N GLN A 75 2.52 15.64 7.08
CA GLN A 75 2.11 15.68 8.48
C GLN A 75 3.25 15.25 9.41
N GLU A 76 3.96 14.19 9.05
CA GLU A 76 5.09 13.65 9.81
C GLU A 76 6.35 14.52 9.70
N ARG A 77 6.49 15.32 8.63
CA ARG A 77 7.66 16.16 8.31
C ARG A 77 8.97 15.37 8.34
N ASP A 78 8.94 14.16 7.85
CA ASP A 78 10.12 13.30 7.87
C ASP A 78 11.23 13.78 6.92
N ALA A 79 12.41 13.16 7.02
CA ALA A 79 13.58 13.56 6.24
C ALA A 79 13.36 13.44 4.73
N PHE A 80 12.60 12.42 4.28
CA PHE A 80 12.30 12.24 2.87
C PHE A 80 11.39 13.36 2.34
N TYR A 81 10.32 13.69 3.06
CA TYR A 81 9.45 14.81 2.71
C TYR A 81 10.22 16.12 2.65
N MET A 82 11.05 16.39 3.65
CA MET A 82 11.87 17.60 3.68
C MET A 82 12.81 17.70 2.47
N ALA A 83 13.37 16.56 2.04
CA ALA A 83 14.25 16.51 0.88
C ALA A 83 13.52 16.79 -0.45
N ILE A 84 12.35 16.17 -0.68
CA ILE A 84 11.60 16.33 -1.94
C ILE A 84 10.85 17.67 -2.01
N SER A 85 10.38 18.20 -0.88
CA SER A 85 9.55 19.40 -0.81
C SER A 85 10.33 20.69 -0.60
N ASP A 86 11.66 20.66 -0.65
CA ASP A 86 12.52 21.78 -0.31
C ASP A 86 12.18 22.37 1.06
N ASN A 87 12.31 21.56 2.09
CA ASN A 87 11.97 21.91 3.47
C ASN A 87 10.49 22.31 3.69
N GLY A 88 9.58 21.77 2.87
CA GLY A 88 8.14 21.99 2.98
C GLY A 88 7.64 23.23 2.23
N THR A 89 8.47 23.83 1.37
CA THR A 89 8.09 25.01 0.56
C THR A 89 7.36 24.62 -0.73
N LEU A 90 7.60 23.42 -1.26
CA LEU A 90 7.01 22.94 -2.52
C LEU A 90 5.70 22.20 -2.27
N GLY A 91 4.69 22.46 -3.11
CA GLY A 91 3.49 21.67 -3.19
C GLY A 91 3.70 20.32 -3.88
N PHE A 92 2.67 19.48 -3.91
CA PHE A 92 2.72 18.10 -4.45
C PHE A 92 3.41 18.02 -5.83
N LYS A 93 2.96 18.81 -6.80
CA LYS A 93 3.46 18.73 -8.20
C LYS A 93 4.98 18.94 -8.27
N ASP A 94 5.45 20.01 -7.66
CA ASP A 94 6.85 20.39 -7.75
C ASP A 94 7.74 19.47 -6.92
N ALA A 95 7.24 19.02 -5.76
CA ALA A 95 7.93 18.04 -4.95
C ALA A 95 8.08 16.69 -5.68
N MET A 96 7.04 16.21 -6.35
CA MET A 96 7.11 14.96 -7.12
C MET A 96 8.03 15.10 -8.35
N ARG A 97 7.98 16.22 -9.07
CA ARG A 97 8.93 16.46 -10.16
C ARG A 97 10.36 16.49 -9.65
N ARG A 98 10.61 17.19 -8.54
CA ARG A 98 11.94 17.24 -7.91
C ARG A 98 12.43 15.84 -7.51
N ALA A 99 11.55 14.99 -6.98
CA ALA A 99 11.91 13.65 -6.58
C ALA A 99 12.31 12.77 -7.79
N TYR A 100 11.59 12.87 -8.91
CA TYR A 100 11.71 11.95 -10.04
C TYR A 100 12.59 12.43 -11.19
N THR A 101 13.07 13.69 -11.18
CA THR A 101 13.86 14.25 -12.29
C THR A 101 15.21 14.78 -11.84
N GLY A 102 16.12 14.98 -12.79
CA GLY A 102 17.43 15.55 -12.54
C GLY A 102 18.26 14.75 -11.53
N ASN A 103 18.65 15.39 -10.43
CA ASN A 103 19.37 14.77 -9.30
C ASN A 103 18.44 14.39 -8.13
N GLY A 104 17.14 14.28 -8.37
CA GLY A 104 16.17 13.92 -7.35
C GLY A 104 16.39 12.50 -6.81
N VAL A 105 15.95 12.28 -5.58
CA VAL A 105 16.20 11.04 -4.83
C VAL A 105 15.63 9.78 -5.50
N LEU A 106 14.64 9.94 -6.37
CA LEU A 106 13.99 8.86 -7.14
C LEU A 106 14.26 8.94 -8.65
N ALA A 107 15.16 9.84 -9.10
CA ALA A 107 15.35 10.10 -10.53
C ALA A 107 15.78 8.86 -11.33
N ASN A 108 16.68 8.07 -10.77
CA ASN A 108 17.27 6.89 -11.42
C ASN A 108 16.64 5.56 -10.96
N SER A 109 15.50 5.61 -10.30
CA SER A 109 14.84 4.43 -9.75
C SER A 109 13.44 4.24 -10.33
N SER A 110 12.87 3.08 -10.07
CA SER A 110 11.42 2.84 -10.25
C SER A 110 10.62 3.80 -9.40
N GLY A 111 9.30 3.88 -9.62
CA GLY A 111 8.41 4.69 -8.79
C GLY A 111 8.43 4.25 -7.32
N ALA A 112 8.13 5.19 -6.44
CA ALA A 112 8.19 4.94 -5.00
C ALA A 112 7.25 3.79 -4.57
N LEU A 113 6.07 3.67 -5.16
CA LEU A 113 5.17 2.55 -4.86
C LEU A 113 5.73 1.21 -5.37
N THR A 114 6.29 1.19 -6.57
CA THR A 114 6.92 -0.02 -7.14
C THR A 114 8.05 -0.51 -6.25
N GLN A 115 8.94 0.39 -5.82
CA GLN A 115 10.03 0.05 -4.91
C GLN A 115 9.53 -0.48 -3.58
N THR A 116 8.55 0.22 -2.98
CA THR A 116 7.96 -0.20 -1.71
C THR A 116 7.35 -1.60 -1.81
N LEU A 117 6.62 -1.89 -2.89
CA LEU A 117 6.04 -3.22 -3.09
C LEU A 117 7.10 -4.30 -3.24
N PHE A 118 8.14 -4.07 -4.03
CA PHE A 118 9.21 -5.05 -4.25
C PHE A 118 10.06 -5.28 -2.99
N GLU A 119 10.37 -4.23 -2.25
CA GLU A 119 11.09 -4.35 -0.99
C GLU A 119 10.31 -5.12 0.06
N MET A 120 9.02 -4.80 0.21
CA MET A 120 8.18 -5.39 1.24
C MET A 120 7.66 -6.78 0.90
N LEU A 121 7.46 -7.12 -0.37
CA LEU A 121 6.92 -8.41 -0.82
C LEU A 121 7.96 -9.35 -1.43
N GLY A 122 9.15 -8.85 -1.72
CA GLY A 122 10.17 -9.56 -2.50
C GLY A 122 10.04 -9.30 -4.00
N GLU A 123 11.11 -9.57 -4.74
CA GLU A 123 11.18 -9.33 -6.18
C GLU A 123 10.10 -10.10 -6.95
N GLY A 124 9.48 -9.44 -7.93
CA GLY A 124 8.53 -10.04 -8.86
C GLY A 124 7.14 -10.35 -8.31
N LEU A 125 6.84 -10.02 -7.06
CA LEU A 125 5.56 -10.31 -6.38
C LEU A 125 5.17 -11.80 -6.39
N GLU A 126 6.04 -12.71 -6.83
CA GLU A 126 5.80 -14.14 -6.87
C GLU A 126 5.55 -14.69 -5.46
N GLY A 127 4.53 -15.55 -5.32
CA GLY A 127 4.10 -16.07 -4.02
C GLY A 127 3.37 -15.06 -3.13
N ALA A 128 3.14 -13.83 -3.62
CA ALA A 128 2.29 -12.85 -2.95
C ALA A 128 0.88 -12.81 -3.59
N LYS A 129 -0.14 -12.72 -2.74
CA LYS A 129 -1.52 -12.44 -3.13
C LYS A 129 -1.80 -10.99 -2.80
N VAL A 130 -1.89 -10.16 -3.82
CA VAL A 130 -2.06 -8.72 -3.63
C VAL A 130 -3.44 -8.30 -4.13
N GLY A 131 -4.26 -7.78 -3.22
CA GLY A 131 -5.58 -7.23 -3.53
C GLY A 131 -5.52 -5.74 -3.83
N LYS A 132 -6.57 -5.19 -4.43
CA LYS A 132 -6.74 -3.75 -4.63
C LYS A 132 -7.47 -3.14 -3.44
N ILE A 133 -6.95 -2.03 -2.89
CA ILE A 133 -7.62 -1.33 -1.78
C ILE A 133 -9.01 -0.80 -2.20
N GLU A 134 -9.19 -0.51 -3.47
CA GLU A 134 -10.44 0.00 -4.05
C GLU A 134 -11.62 -0.98 -3.89
N SER A 135 -11.32 -2.29 -3.78
CA SER A 135 -12.27 -3.37 -3.47
C SER A 135 -11.84 -4.18 -2.23
N MET A 136 -11.34 -3.46 -1.21
CA MET A 136 -10.63 -4.05 -0.07
C MET A 136 -11.38 -5.18 0.63
N ARG A 137 -12.69 -5.06 0.83
CA ARG A 137 -13.46 -6.05 1.60
C ARG A 137 -13.59 -7.37 0.86
N GLU A 138 -13.94 -7.30 -0.41
CA GLU A 138 -14.04 -8.44 -1.31
C GLU A 138 -12.68 -9.13 -1.46
N GLU A 139 -11.63 -8.34 -1.69
CA GLU A 139 -10.27 -8.84 -1.84
C GLU A 139 -9.75 -9.48 -0.55
N LEU A 140 -10.03 -8.89 0.62
CA LEU A 140 -9.62 -9.46 1.90
C LEU A 140 -10.29 -10.81 2.15
N LEU A 141 -11.61 -10.90 1.91
CA LEU A 141 -12.35 -12.15 2.03
C LEU A 141 -11.85 -13.22 1.07
N ARG A 142 -11.57 -12.84 -0.19
CA ARG A 142 -10.99 -13.74 -1.19
C ARG A 142 -9.63 -14.27 -0.73
N MET A 143 -8.70 -13.36 -0.38
CA MET A 143 -7.34 -13.73 0.01
C MET A 143 -7.31 -14.62 1.27
N PHE A 144 -8.13 -14.31 2.28
CA PHE A 144 -8.22 -15.14 3.47
C PHE A 144 -8.81 -16.51 3.13
N GLY A 145 -9.91 -16.55 2.34
CA GLY A 145 -10.57 -17.79 1.94
C GLY A 145 -9.71 -18.72 1.09
N GLU A 146 -8.73 -18.18 0.36
CA GLU A 146 -7.72 -18.96 -0.38
C GLU A 146 -6.64 -19.57 0.54
N CYS A 147 -6.51 -19.07 1.77
CA CYS A 147 -5.51 -19.55 2.73
C CYS A 147 -6.09 -20.45 3.81
N THR A 148 -7.34 -20.19 4.22
CA THR A 148 -8.00 -20.90 5.31
C THR A 148 -9.51 -20.65 5.31
N GLU A 149 -10.26 -21.42 6.11
CA GLU A 149 -11.67 -21.12 6.37
C GLU A 149 -11.80 -19.80 7.14
N VAL A 150 -12.67 -18.89 6.67
CA VAL A 150 -12.92 -17.60 7.31
C VAL A 150 -14.21 -17.72 8.17
N PRO A 151 -14.14 -17.57 9.50
CA PRO A 151 -15.30 -17.67 10.35
C PRO A 151 -16.36 -16.61 10.03
N THR A 152 -17.64 -16.98 10.16
CA THR A 152 -18.78 -16.09 9.87
C THR A 152 -18.67 -14.74 10.60
N LYS A 153 -18.28 -14.74 11.88
CA LYS A 153 -18.08 -13.49 12.65
C LYS A 153 -17.02 -12.57 12.04
N MET A 154 -15.97 -13.13 11.47
CA MET A 154 -14.92 -12.35 10.79
C MET A 154 -15.41 -11.82 9.44
N VAL A 155 -16.20 -12.61 8.70
CA VAL A 155 -16.86 -12.14 7.47
C VAL A 155 -17.77 -10.95 7.76
N GLU A 156 -18.61 -11.04 8.79
CA GLU A 156 -19.47 -9.94 9.23
C GLU A 156 -18.66 -8.70 9.64
N ALA A 157 -17.59 -8.88 10.39
CA ALA A 157 -16.71 -7.79 10.79
C ALA A 157 -16.06 -7.10 9.60
N ILE A 158 -15.53 -7.85 8.63
CA ILE A 158 -14.96 -7.28 7.40
C ILE A 158 -16.00 -6.45 6.64
N GLN A 159 -17.27 -6.87 6.64
CA GLN A 159 -18.34 -6.16 5.95
C GLN A 159 -18.83 -4.91 6.71
N GLN A 160 -18.83 -4.91 8.04
CA GLN A 160 -19.47 -3.90 8.86
C GLN A 160 -18.52 -2.88 9.49
N VAL A 161 -17.27 -3.24 9.79
CA VAL A 161 -16.29 -2.31 10.40
C VAL A 161 -16.06 -1.12 9.45
N PRO A 162 -16.26 0.13 9.94
CA PRO A 162 -16.06 1.30 9.08
C PRO A 162 -14.60 1.46 8.65
N PRO A 163 -14.36 2.08 7.47
CA PRO A 163 -13.02 2.42 7.02
C PRO A 163 -12.29 3.27 8.07
N GLN A 164 -10.98 3.06 8.19
CA GLN A 164 -10.14 3.84 9.11
C GLN A 164 -9.15 4.71 8.33
N ASN A 165 -8.80 5.86 8.91
CA ASN A 165 -7.79 6.77 8.37
C ASN A 165 -8.05 7.17 6.91
N THR A 166 -9.31 7.47 6.58
CA THR A 166 -9.65 8.06 5.28
C THR A 166 -9.01 9.45 5.19
N SER A 167 -8.18 9.64 4.17
CA SER A 167 -7.52 10.93 3.94
C SER A 167 -8.56 12.01 3.59
N THR A 168 -8.40 13.21 4.13
CA THR A 168 -9.30 14.37 3.89
C THR A 168 -8.89 15.22 2.68
N HIS A 169 -7.98 14.72 1.83
CA HIS A 169 -7.55 15.45 0.62
C HIS A 169 -8.57 15.29 -0.52
N ALA A 170 -8.53 16.22 -1.48
CA ALA A 170 -9.33 16.15 -2.69
C ALA A 170 -9.01 14.91 -3.53
N HIS A 171 -9.84 14.62 -4.54
CA HIS A 171 -9.58 13.52 -5.48
C HIS A 171 -8.20 13.68 -6.14
N TYR A 172 -7.48 12.58 -6.32
CA TYR A 172 -6.08 12.63 -6.78
C TYR A 172 -5.91 13.35 -8.11
N SER A 173 -6.89 13.30 -9.02
CA SER A 173 -6.80 13.94 -10.34
C SER A 173 -6.55 15.44 -10.27
N THR A 174 -6.93 16.11 -9.18
CA THR A 174 -6.72 17.56 -8.99
C THR A 174 -5.26 17.92 -8.70
N TYR A 175 -4.45 16.93 -8.32
CA TYR A 175 -3.04 17.12 -7.96
C TYR A 175 -2.08 16.97 -9.13
N TYR A 176 -2.55 16.48 -10.28
CA TYR A 176 -1.72 16.20 -11.45
C TYR A 176 -1.96 17.20 -12.57
N ASP A 177 -0.94 17.40 -13.37
CA ASP A 177 -1.05 17.85 -14.75
C ASP A 177 -0.60 16.72 -15.69
N PRO A 178 -0.79 16.87 -17.02
CA PRO A 178 -0.47 15.80 -17.96
C PRO A 178 0.97 15.30 -17.86
N GLU A 179 1.95 16.19 -17.69
CA GLU A 179 3.37 15.83 -17.62
C GLU A 179 3.69 14.99 -16.37
N LEU A 180 3.20 15.41 -15.21
CA LEU A 180 3.42 14.67 -13.96
C LEU A 180 2.67 13.33 -13.98
N ARG A 181 1.47 13.29 -14.57
CA ARG A 181 0.75 12.04 -14.76
C ARG A 181 1.55 11.03 -15.59
N ASP A 182 2.09 11.48 -16.72
CA ASP A 182 2.88 10.61 -17.61
C ASP A 182 4.18 10.16 -16.93
N LEU A 183 4.83 11.04 -16.18
CA LEU A 183 6.02 10.71 -15.39
C LEU A 183 5.74 9.62 -14.34
N VAL A 184 4.68 9.78 -13.54
CA VAL A 184 4.30 8.77 -12.52
C VAL A 184 3.86 7.46 -13.19
N ARG A 185 3.10 7.53 -14.31
CA ARG A 185 2.72 6.35 -15.10
C ARG A 185 3.96 5.57 -15.58
N GLN A 186 4.98 6.27 -16.05
CA GLN A 186 6.24 5.66 -16.49
C GLN A 186 7.00 5.05 -15.31
N LYS A 187 7.11 5.77 -14.21
CA LYS A 187 7.89 5.35 -13.04
C LYS A 187 7.31 4.14 -12.33
N ASP A 188 6.00 4.11 -12.13
CA ASP A 188 5.28 2.99 -11.50
C ASP A 188 4.64 2.03 -12.52
N ALA A 189 5.15 1.99 -13.77
CA ALA A 189 4.63 1.13 -14.82
C ALA A 189 4.41 -0.34 -14.37
N PRO A 190 5.33 -0.99 -13.63
CA PRO A 190 5.10 -2.35 -13.16
C PRO A 190 3.82 -2.52 -12.35
N VAL A 191 3.47 -1.55 -11.50
CA VAL A 191 2.23 -1.60 -10.69
C VAL A 191 1.01 -1.34 -11.54
N PHE A 192 1.07 -0.34 -12.44
CA PHE A 192 -0.02 -0.08 -13.37
C PHE A 192 -0.34 -1.29 -14.25
N ASP A 193 0.68 -1.90 -14.81
CA ASP A 193 0.53 -3.00 -15.76
C ASP A 193 0.07 -4.29 -15.07
N TYR A 194 0.63 -4.61 -13.89
CA TYR A 194 0.25 -5.79 -13.13
C TYR A 194 -1.20 -5.74 -12.65
N PHE A 195 -1.65 -4.59 -12.13
CA PHE A 195 -3.00 -4.44 -11.58
C PHE A 195 -4.02 -3.88 -12.58
N GLY A 196 -3.60 -3.44 -13.76
CA GLY A 196 -4.48 -2.81 -14.75
C GLY A 196 -5.08 -1.49 -14.28
N TYR A 197 -4.38 -0.74 -13.43
CA TYR A 197 -4.84 0.57 -12.98
C TYR A 197 -4.91 1.57 -14.14
N GLN A 198 -5.94 2.41 -14.12
CA GLN A 198 -6.17 3.47 -15.11
C GLN A 198 -6.28 4.82 -14.40
N TRP A 199 -6.16 5.88 -15.20
CA TRP A 199 -6.52 7.22 -14.74
C TRP A 199 -8.03 7.35 -14.61
N GLU A 200 -8.47 7.98 -13.52
CA GLU A 200 -9.88 8.30 -13.27
C GLU A 200 -9.98 9.79 -12.95
N ASP A 201 -10.91 10.48 -13.61
CA ASP A 201 -11.22 11.86 -13.29
C ASP A 201 -12.04 11.94 -12.01
N ALA A 202 -11.99 13.11 -11.35
CA ALA A 202 -12.85 13.34 -10.20
C ALA A 202 -14.33 13.19 -10.63
N PRO A 203 -15.16 12.55 -9.81
CA PRO A 203 -16.60 12.53 -10.07
C PRO A 203 -17.13 13.97 -10.10
N PRO A 204 -18.15 14.25 -10.94
CA PRO A 204 -18.74 15.58 -11.09
C PRO A 204 -19.36 16.11 -9.81
#